data_d2bd7d7d1096d7ee707ccc46d1b4ce73
#
_entry.id   d2bd7d7d1096d7ee707ccc46d1b4ce73
#
_cell.length_a   1.000
_cell.length_b   1.000
_cell.length_c   1.000
_cell.angle_alpha   90.00
_cell.angle_beta   90.00
_cell.angle_gamma   90.00
#
_symmetry.space_group_name_H-M   'P 1'
#
loop_
_entity.id
_entity.type
_entity.pdbx_description
1 polymer ?
#
loop_
_entity_poly.entity_id
_entity_poly.type
_entity_poly.pdbx_seq_one_letter_code
_entity_poly.pdbx_strand_id
1 'polypeptide(L)'
;METKTIKTLSNEEYHRGTEYSKYISSSQLRNYLVSPAYYRQKLSEPNETTPAMELGSLVHDALEFIHNTGDFSLSAWHERKAVFEPPVNPSTGTPYGATTKKYAEAYQQFLETTDGKQIVPKDSLDIAHAIARSVENDLWMSRLILKGEAEHSLFVEDGLWKAKVRPDLLLNSALIDYKTFSGDLSESKLVNRVLDSGYHIQMAMYQDIIHEVTGRWVTPYLLFMQTCEPYGIQMMSLNRFCYTIADGELVNDDTIGAREYRMLKELHIHCLEDNDWPGSDIFVQPDDKGRRIMEPEVPAYAINKIKQYYFTA
;
A
#
# COMPACT_ATOMS: atom_id res chain seq x y z
N MET A 1 23.56 11.42 -9.79
CA MET A 1 22.39 10.52 -9.60
C MET A 1 22.74 9.15 -10.17
N GLU A 2 22.56 8.09 -9.39
CA GLU A 2 22.72 6.69 -9.81
C GLU A 2 21.35 6.01 -9.78
N THR A 3 21.06 5.18 -10.77
CA THR A 3 19.77 4.47 -10.86
C THR A 3 20.01 2.97 -11.03
N LYS A 4 19.13 2.15 -10.46
CA LYS A 4 19.18 0.69 -10.53
C LYS A 4 17.77 0.13 -10.70
N THR A 5 17.63 -0.87 -11.55
CA THR A 5 16.38 -1.62 -11.72
C THR A 5 16.60 -3.10 -11.45
N ILE A 6 15.67 -3.76 -10.73
CA ILE A 6 15.75 -5.19 -10.46
C ILE A 6 14.35 -5.80 -10.63
N LYS A 7 14.21 -6.69 -11.61
CA LYS A 7 12.91 -7.33 -11.95
C LYS A 7 12.57 -8.54 -11.06
N THR A 8 13.58 -9.17 -10.45
CA THR A 8 13.43 -10.47 -9.76
C THR A 8 13.79 -10.41 -8.28
N LEU A 9 13.71 -9.22 -7.67
CA LEU A 9 14.01 -9.07 -6.26
C LEU A 9 12.86 -9.61 -5.42
N SER A 10 13.12 -10.55 -4.53
CA SER A 10 12.10 -11.10 -3.64
C SER A 10 11.53 -10.04 -2.68
N ASN A 11 10.32 -10.24 -2.19
CA ASN A 11 9.71 -9.37 -1.18
C ASN A 11 10.57 -9.26 0.08
N GLU A 12 11.15 -10.36 0.51
CA GLU A 12 12.02 -10.39 1.69
C GLU A 12 13.27 -9.55 1.47
N GLU A 13 13.96 -9.72 0.35
CA GLU A 13 15.14 -8.93 0.00
C GLU A 13 14.81 -7.45 -0.15
N TYR A 14 13.70 -7.10 -0.85
CA TYR A 14 13.28 -5.72 -1.02
C TYR A 14 13.02 -5.02 0.32
N HIS A 15 12.33 -5.68 1.26
CA HIS A 15 11.95 -5.07 2.53
C HIS A 15 13.01 -5.21 3.61
N ARG A 16 13.77 -6.31 3.65
CA ARG A 16 14.67 -6.68 4.76
C ARG A 16 16.13 -6.88 4.35
N GLY A 17 16.42 -6.94 3.06
CA GLY A 17 17.80 -7.09 2.57
C GLY A 17 18.68 -5.93 3.03
N THR A 18 19.86 -6.24 3.59
CA THR A 18 20.80 -5.24 4.12
C THR A 18 21.24 -4.24 3.06
N GLU A 19 21.40 -4.68 1.80
CA GLU A 19 21.75 -3.82 0.67
C GLU A 19 20.69 -2.75 0.42
N TYR A 20 19.40 -3.09 0.63
CA TYR A 20 18.25 -2.24 0.29
C TYR A 20 17.67 -1.48 1.48
N SER A 21 18.18 -1.71 2.68
CA SER A 21 17.73 -1.03 3.91
C SER A 21 18.07 0.46 3.94
N LYS A 22 19.10 0.87 3.19
CA LYS A 22 19.49 2.29 3.05
C LYS A 22 18.54 3.14 2.19
N TYR A 23 17.65 2.51 1.43
CA TYR A 23 16.70 3.22 0.57
C TYR A 23 15.38 3.42 1.29
N ILE A 24 14.91 4.66 1.36
CA ILE A 24 13.59 4.98 1.90
C ILE A 24 12.50 4.52 0.94
N SER A 25 11.47 3.87 1.47
CA SER A 25 10.25 3.52 0.72
C SER A 25 9.16 4.58 0.92
N SER A 26 8.13 4.56 0.08
CA SER A 26 6.99 5.47 0.21
C SER A 26 6.26 5.33 1.55
N SER A 27 6.16 4.11 2.10
CA SER A 27 5.56 3.89 3.42
C SER A 27 6.39 4.49 4.54
N GLN A 28 7.71 4.41 4.45
CA GLN A 28 8.62 5.06 5.40
C GLN A 28 8.59 6.58 5.28
N LEU A 29 8.58 7.13 4.05
CA LEU A 29 8.50 8.56 3.81
C LEU A 29 7.22 9.16 4.41
N ARG A 30 6.08 8.47 4.31
CA ARG A 30 4.82 8.93 4.91
C ARG A 30 4.84 9.04 6.44
N ASN A 31 5.75 8.38 7.13
CA ASN A 31 5.91 8.55 8.58
C ASN A 31 6.29 9.99 8.96
N TYR A 32 6.88 10.74 8.03
CA TYR A 32 7.16 12.18 8.20
C TYR A 32 5.91 13.04 8.30
N LEU A 33 4.75 12.58 7.82
CA LEU A 33 3.47 13.27 8.04
C LEU A 33 3.10 13.37 9.52
N VAL A 34 3.61 12.45 10.34
CA VAL A 34 3.48 12.53 11.80
C VAL A 34 4.60 13.39 12.37
N SER A 35 5.84 13.04 12.13
CA SER A 35 7.03 13.85 12.40
C SER A 35 8.32 13.12 11.94
N PRO A 36 9.44 13.86 11.77
CA PRO A 36 10.76 13.25 11.61
C PRO A 36 11.16 12.32 12.76
N ALA A 37 10.86 12.70 14.01
CA ALA A 37 11.10 11.84 15.18
C ALA A 37 10.32 10.53 15.11
N TYR A 38 9.06 10.55 14.64
CA TYR A 38 8.26 9.35 14.44
C TYR A 38 8.83 8.43 13.36
N TYR A 39 9.26 9.00 12.22
CA TYR A 39 9.97 8.22 11.20
C TYR A 39 11.17 7.48 11.79
N ARG A 40 12.03 8.19 12.55
CA ARG A 40 13.22 7.63 13.15
C ARG A 40 12.91 6.53 14.17
N GLN A 41 11.86 6.72 14.98
CA GLN A 41 11.37 5.70 15.90
C GLN A 41 10.95 4.44 15.15
N LYS A 42 10.16 4.59 14.07
CA LYS A 42 9.66 3.48 13.26
C LYS A 42 10.77 2.65 12.58
N LEU A 43 11.93 3.23 12.32
CA LEU A 43 13.07 2.45 11.79
C LEU A 43 13.63 1.44 12.80
N SER A 44 13.47 1.70 14.10
CA SER A 44 13.96 0.82 15.19
C SER A 44 12.91 -0.18 15.68
N GLU A 45 11.66 -0.01 15.31
CA GLU A 45 10.59 -0.91 15.71
C GLU A 45 10.52 -2.15 14.82
N PRO A 46 10.19 -3.33 15.38
CA PRO A 46 9.88 -4.48 14.55
C PRO A 46 8.68 -4.19 13.66
N ASN A 47 8.73 -4.64 12.41
CA ASN A 47 7.58 -4.57 11.53
C ASN A 47 6.51 -5.55 12.01
N GLU A 48 5.51 -5.04 12.71
CA GLU A 48 4.32 -5.81 13.07
C GLU A 48 3.36 -5.85 11.88
N THR A 49 2.99 -7.05 11.46
CA THR A 49 1.94 -7.25 10.46
C THR A 49 0.58 -7.32 11.12
N THR A 50 -0.42 -6.72 10.50
CA THR A 50 -1.82 -6.86 10.92
C THR A 50 -2.54 -7.88 10.02
N PRO A 51 -3.63 -8.51 10.46
CA PRO A 51 -4.43 -9.40 9.62
C PRO A 51 -4.85 -8.76 8.28
N ALA A 52 -5.13 -7.45 8.27
CA ALA A 52 -5.46 -6.71 7.06
C ALA A 52 -4.26 -6.58 6.11
N MET A 53 -3.04 -6.40 6.64
CA MET A 53 -1.81 -6.37 5.84
C MET A 53 -1.49 -7.75 5.28
N GLU A 54 -1.67 -8.82 6.08
CA GLU A 54 -1.47 -10.20 5.64
C GLU A 54 -2.44 -10.58 4.52
N LEU A 55 -3.72 -10.21 4.65
CA LEU A 55 -4.71 -10.37 3.58
C LEU A 55 -4.32 -9.58 2.32
N GLY A 56 -3.90 -8.32 2.48
CA GLY A 56 -3.41 -7.51 1.37
C GLY A 56 -2.25 -8.19 0.64
N SER A 57 -1.24 -8.64 1.37
CA SER A 57 -0.09 -9.36 0.80
C SER A 57 -0.49 -10.66 0.09
N LEU A 58 -1.47 -11.39 0.63
CA LEU A 58 -1.98 -12.61 0.00
C LEU A 58 -2.70 -12.33 -1.32
N VAL A 59 -3.47 -11.24 -1.38
CA VAL A 59 -4.15 -10.80 -2.62
C VAL A 59 -3.13 -10.35 -3.67
N HIS A 60 -2.11 -9.58 -3.28
CA HIS A 60 -1.02 -9.17 -4.20
C HIS A 60 -0.28 -10.38 -4.75
N ASP A 61 0.09 -11.36 -3.91
CA ASP A 61 0.74 -12.61 -4.32
C ASP A 61 -0.14 -13.43 -5.31
N ALA A 62 -1.46 -13.44 -5.11
CA ALA A 62 -2.38 -14.08 -6.05
C ALA A 62 -2.43 -13.37 -7.41
N LEU A 63 -2.47 -12.03 -7.42
CA LEU A 63 -2.49 -11.25 -8.65
C LEU A 63 -1.15 -11.28 -9.39
N GLU A 64 -0.03 -11.28 -8.67
CA GLU A 64 1.30 -11.51 -9.24
C GLU A 64 1.40 -12.90 -9.88
N PHE A 65 0.86 -13.94 -9.23
CA PHE A 65 0.79 -15.28 -9.81
C PHE A 65 -0.02 -15.29 -11.11
N ILE A 66 -1.18 -14.62 -11.14
CA ILE A 66 -1.99 -14.49 -12.37
C ILE A 66 -1.20 -13.75 -13.46
N HIS A 67 -0.53 -12.65 -13.11
CA HIS A 67 0.32 -11.91 -14.05
C HIS A 67 1.37 -12.82 -14.70
N ASN A 68 2.06 -13.62 -13.90
CA ASN A 68 3.17 -14.46 -14.35
C ASN A 68 2.73 -15.71 -15.12
N THR A 69 1.52 -16.23 -14.88
CA THR A 69 1.07 -17.53 -15.43
C THR A 69 -0.13 -17.42 -16.36
N GLY A 70 -0.93 -16.38 -16.28
CA GLY A 70 -2.23 -16.26 -16.94
C GLY A 70 -3.32 -17.17 -16.31
N ASP A 71 -3.04 -17.84 -15.19
CA ASP A 71 -3.96 -18.78 -14.55
C ASP A 71 -4.83 -18.09 -13.48
N PHE A 72 -6.03 -17.67 -13.85
CA PHE A 72 -7.03 -17.10 -12.94
C PHE A 72 -7.69 -18.13 -12.02
N SER A 73 -7.56 -19.43 -12.33
CA SER A 73 -8.07 -20.48 -11.42
C SER A 73 -7.31 -20.52 -10.10
N LEU A 74 -6.09 -20.02 -10.08
CA LEU A 74 -5.17 -20.06 -8.95
C LEU A 74 -4.88 -21.48 -8.42
N SER A 75 -5.08 -22.52 -9.23
CA SER A 75 -4.95 -23.90 -8.76
C SER A 75 -3.54 -24.21 -8.26
N ALA A 76 -2.51 -23.93 -9.06
CA ALA A 76 -1.12 -24.16 -8.67
C ALA A 76 -0.63 -23.18 -7.59
N TRP A 77 -1.22 -21.98 -7.49
CA TRP A 77 -0.96 -21.03 -6.40
C TRP A 77 -1.53 -21.56 -5.08
N HIS A 78 -2.77 -22.07 -5.11
CA HIS A 78 -3.45 -22.68 -3.95
C HIS A 78 -2.64 -23.87 -3.38
N GLU A 79 -2.09 -24.72 -4.24
CA GLU A 79 -1.26 -25.85 -3.81
C GLU A 79 -0.04 -25.47 -2.97
N ARG A 80 0.42 -24.22 -3.07
CA ARG A 80 1.52 -23.66 -2.26
C ARG A 80 1.06 -23.13 -0.90
N LYS A 81 -0.23 -23.17 -0.62
CA LYS A 81 -0.84 -22.69 0.62
C LYS A 81 -1.25 -23.86 1.50
N ALA A 82 -1.20 -23.68 2.80
CA ALA A 82 -1.70 -24.63 3.78
C ALA A 82 -2.71 -23.93 4.69
N VAL A 83 -3.87 -24.53 4.84
CA VAL A 83 -4.94 -24.00 5.69
C VAL A 83 -5.11 -24.91 6.89
N PHE A 84 -4.98 -24.36 8.09
CA PHE A 84 -5.29 -25.10 9.30
C PHE A 84 -6.79 -25.03 9.61
N GLU A 85 -7.42 -26.19 9.71
CA GLU A 85 -8.80 -26.32 10.19
C GLU A 85 -8.79 -26.91 11.60
N PRO A 86 -9.18 -26.13 12.62
CA PRO A 86 -9.24 -26.65 13.98
C PRO A 86 -10.20 -27.82 14.10
N PRO A 87 -9.86 -28.87 14.87
CA PRO A 87 -10.76 -30.01 15.08
C PRO A 87 -12.05 -29.58 15.78
N VAL A 88 -13.17 -30.16 15.35
CA VAL A 88 -14.49 -29.86 15.90
C VAL A 88 -14.72 -30.64 17.16
N ASN A 89 -15.28 -30.01 18.21
CA ASN A 89 -15.70 -30.66 19.42
C ASN A 89 -17.00 -31.47 19.16
N PRO A 90 -16.97 -32.82 19.29
CA PRO A 90 -18.13 -33.64 18.98
C PRO A 90 -19.36 -33.35 19.82
N SER A 91 -19.18 -32.81 21.04
CA SER A 91 -20.27 -32.52 21.95
C SER A 91 -20.98 -31.20 21.69
N THR A 92 -20.30 -30.22 21.11
CA THR A 92 -20.83 -28.87 20.86
C THR A 92 -21.01 -28.55 19.37
N GLY A 93 -20.39 -29.32 18.47
CA GLY A 93 -20.37 -29.04 17.04
C GLY A 93 -19.53 -27.81 16.63
N THR A 94 -18.75 -27.22 17.58
CA THR A 94 -17.92 -26.03 17.33
C THR A 94 -16.44 -26.39 17.33
N PRO A 95 -15.58 -25.65 16.57
CA PRO A 95 -14.14 -25.84 16.60
C PRO A 95 -13.56 -25.63 18.01
N TYR A 96 -12.51 -26.37 18.35
CA TYR A 96 -11.75 -26.10 19.58
C TYR A 96 -11.04 -24.75 19.47
N GLY A 97 -11.13 -23.95 20.54
CA GLY A 97 -10.44 -22.66 20.63
C GLY A 97 -8.92 -22.83 20.76
N ALA A 98 -8.18 -21.80 20.29
CA ALA A 98 -6.71 -21.81 20.22
C ALA A 98 -5.99 -22.05 21.56
N THR A 99 -6.64 -21.83 22.68
CA THR A 99 -6.09 -22.07 24.05
C THR A 99 -6.26 -23.51 24.51
N THR A 100 -6.92 -24.38 23.76
CA THR A 100 -7.18 -25.76 24.16
C THR A 100 -6.04 -26.69 23.76
N LYS A 101 -5.81 -27.73 24.60
CA LYS A 101 -4.78 -28.74 24.32
C LYS A 101 -5.04 -29.46 22.98
N LYS A 102 -6.29 -29.76 22.65
CA LYS A 102 -6.65 -30.43 21.39
C LYS A 102 -6.36 -29.57 20.17
N TYR A 103 -6.55 -28.26 20.25
CA TYR A 103 -6.13 -27.34 19.20
C TYR A 103 -4.62 -27.37 19.02
N ALA A 104 -3.86 -27.24 20.12
CA ALA A 104 -2.41 -27.21 20.07
C ALA A 104 -1.81 -28.51 19.50
N GLU A 105 -2.33 -29.67 19.90
CA GLU A 105 -1.91 -30.97 19.36
C GLU A 105 -2.19 -31.08 17.87
N ALA A 106 -3.39 -30.71 17.42
CA ALA A 106 -3.76 -30.73 16.02
C ALA A 106 -2.94 -29.74 15.17
N TYR A 107 -2.65 -28.56 15.72
CA TYR A 107 -1.84 -27.56 15.04
C TYR A 107 -0.38 -28.02 14.86
N GLN A 108 0.21 -28.69 15.86
CA GLN A 108 1.56 -29.26 15.76
C GLN A 108 1.59 -30.35 14.68
N GLN A 109 0.62 -31.26 14.63
CA GLN A 109 0.51 -32.28 13.58
C GLN A 109 0.35 -31.64 12.19
N PHE A 110 -0.44 -30.56 12.09
CA PHE A 110 -0.60 -29.83 10.84
C PHE A 110 0.73 -29.22 10.38
N LEU A 111 1.51 -28.60 11.28
CA LEU A 111 2.82 -28.02 10.94
C LEU A 111 3.78 -29.05 10.35
N GLU A 112 3.74 -30.31 10.81
CA GLU A 112 4.55 -31.42 10.28
C GLU A 112 4.18 -31.79 8.84
N THR A 113 2.94 -31.44 8.40
CA THR A 113 2.42 -31.76 7.07
C THR A 113 2.47 -30.60 6.06
N THR A 114 2.86 -29.40 6.51
CA THR A 114 2.86 -28.21 5.63
C THR A 114 3.90 -28.24 4.54
N ASP A 115 4.99 -29.01 4.71
CA ASP A 115 6.06 -29.20 3.70
C ASP A 115 6.56 -27.86 3.10
N GLY A 116 6.78 -26.85 3.94
CA GLY A 116 7.24 -25.53 3.52
C GLY A 116 6.17 -24.64 2.85
N LYS A 117 4.90 -25.05 2.81
CA LYS A 117 3.81 -24.23 2.30
C LYS A 117 3.54 -23.03 3.19
N GLN A 118 3.09 -21.94 2.58
CA GLN A 118 2.65 -20.78 3.34
C GLN A 118 1.34 -21.09 4.08
N ILE A 119 1.34 -20.96 5.40
CA ILE A 119 0.14 -21.11 6.22
C ILE A 119 -0.70 -19.83 6.11
N VAL A 120 -1.96 -19.97 5.72
CA VAL A 120 -2.89 -18.87 5.54
C VAL A 120 -4.24 -19.19 6.17
N PRO A 121 -4.99 -18.18 6.70
CA PRO A 121 -6.36 -18.36 7.13
C PRO A 121 -7.26 -18.73 5.94
N LYS A 122 -8.22 -19.62 6.18
CA LYS A 122 -9.17 -20.05 5.13
C LYS A 122 -9.94 -18.86 4.55
N ASP A 123 -10.48 -18.00 5.41
CA ASP A 123 -11.27 -16.84 4.98
C ASP A 123 -10.42 -15.91 4.09
N SER A 124 -9.13 -15.72 4.42
CA SER A 124 -8.23 -14.90 3.60
C SER A 124 -7.99 -15.53 2.22
N LEU A 125 -7.87 -16.85 2.17
CA LEU A 125 -7.71 -17.58 0.91
C LEU A 125 -8.98 -17.46 0.05
N ASP A 126 -10.16 -17.63 0.66
CA ASP A 126 -11.46 -17.51 -0.02
C ASP A 126 -11.67 -16.10 -0.58
N ILE A 127 -11.27 -15.05 0.18
CA ILE A 127 -11.29 -13.65 -0.27
C ILE A 127 -10.35 -13.44 -1.46
N ALA A 128 -9.12 -13.95 -1.41
CA ALA A 128 -8.17 -13.83 -2.52
C ALA A 128 -8.72 -14.46 -3.81
N HIS A 129 -9.32 -15.66 -3.72
CA HIS A 129 -10.01 -16.30 -4.85
C HIS A 129 -11.22 -15.50 -5.36
N ALA A 130 -12.00 -14.89 -4.46
CA ALA A 130 -13.14 -14.08 -4.84
C ALA A 130 -12.71 -12.81 -5.59
N ILE A 131 -11.66 -12.14 -5.13
CA ILE A 131 -11.07 -10.98 -5.80
C ILE A 131 -10.49 -11.38 -7.17
N ALA A 132 -9.75 -12.48 -7.26
CA ALA A 132 -9.22 -12.99 -8.54
C ALA A 132 -10.35 -13.22 -9.57
N ARG A 133 -11.46 -13.81 -9.15
CA ARG A 133 -12.67 -13.96 -10.01
C ARG A 133 -13.26 -12.62 -10.43
N SER A 134 -13.27 -11.62 -9.55
CA SER A 134 -13.75 -10.29 -9.91
C SER A 134 -12.86 -9.63 -10.96
N VAL A 135 -11.54 -9.81 -10.86
CA VAL A 135 -10.58 -9.36 -11.88
C VAL A 135 -10.76 -10.12 -13.20
N GLU A 136 -10.95 -11.44 -13.15
CA GLU A 136 -11.20 -12.28 -14.33
C GLU A 136 -12.47 -11.86 -15.08
N ASN A 137 -13.55 -11.58 -14.35
CA ASN A 137 -14.85 -11.21 -14.91
C ASN A 137 -14.85 -9.81 -15.52
N ASP A 138 -13.93 -8.93 -15.14
CA ASP A 138 -13.75 -7.63 -15.77
C ASP A 138 -12.88 -7.78 -17.02
N LEU A 139 -13.49 -7.67 -18.19
CA LEU A 139 -12.84 -7.89 -19.50
C LEU A 139 -11.64 -6.96 -19.76
N TRP A 140 -11.63 -5.78 -19.14
CA TRP A 140 -10.51 -4.85 -19.29
C TRP A 140 -9.40 -5.19 -18.31
N MET A 141 -9.72 -5.40 -17.04
CA MET A 141 -8.75 -5.74 -16.00
C MET A 141 -8.06 -7.07 -16.25
N SER A 142 -8.81 -8.11 -16.66
CA SER A 142 -8.24 -9.43 -16.95
C SER A 142 -7.17 -9.40 -18.06
N ARG A 143 -7.30 -8.47 -19.01
CA ARG A 143 -6.30 -8.26 -20.06
C ARG A 143 -5.16 -7.34 -19.62
N LEU A 144 -5.46 -6.37 -18.75
CA LEU A 144 -4.50 -5.38 -18.30
C LEU A 144 -3.48 -5.99 -17.35
N ILE A 145 -3.94 -6.83 -16.41
CA ILE A 145 -3.08 -7.49 -15.42
C ILE A 145 -2.01 -8.39 -16.06
N LEU A 146 -2.26 -8.91 -17.26
CA LEU A 146 -1.31 -9.74 -18.01
C LEU A 146 -0.27 -8.94 -18.81
N LYS A 147 -0.30 -7.60 -18.71
CA LYS A 147 0.62 -6.71 -19.44
C LYS A 147 1.61 -6.05 -18.49
N GLY A 148 2.68 -5.55 -19.06
CA GLY A 148 3.69 -4.78 -18.30
C GLY A 148 4.59 -5.66 -17.45
N GLU A 149 5.08 -5.10 -16.36
CA GLU A 149 6.02 -5.70 -15.44
C GLU A 149 5.45 -5.64 -14.03
N ALA A 150 5.23 -6.81 -13.40
CA ALA A 150 4.80 -6.88 -12.01
C ALA A 150 5.99 -6.79 -11.07
N GLU A 151 5.76 -6.22 -9.86
CA GLU A 151 6.73 -6.16 -8.76
C GLU A 151 8.13 -5.65 -9.17
N HIS A 152 8.19 -4.77 -10.16
CA HIS A 152 9.45 -4.24 -10.66
C HIS A 152 10.04 -3.21 -9.70
N SER A 153 11.20 -3.51 -9.12
CA SER A 153 11.87 -2.65 -8.16
C SER A 153 12.78 -1.64 -8.83
N LEU A 154 12.60 -0.36 -8.49
CA LEU A 154 13.40 0.75 -9.01
C LEU A 154 14.05 1.50 -7.83
N PHE A 155 15.29 1.91 -8.02
CA PHE A 155 16.12 2.56 -7.00
C PHE A 155 16.77 3.80 -7.58
N VAL A 156 16.88 4.85 -6.77
CA VAL A 156 17.64 6.07 -7.07
C VAL A 156 18.58 6.41 -5.93
N GLU A 157 19.77 6.88 -6.26
CA GLU A 157 20.71 7.50 -5.30
C GLU A 157 21.15 8.85 -5.86
N ASP A 158 20.84 9.92 -5.15
CA ASP A 158 21.26 11.28 -5.47
C ASP A 158 21.68 12.01 -4.19
N GLY A 159 22.97 11.96 -3.90
CA GLY A 159 23.51 12.47 -2.64
C GLY A 159 22.92 11.73 -1.43
N LEU A 160 22.23 12.45 -0.58
CA LEU A 160 21.56 11.91 0.61
C LEU A 160 20.19 11.30 0.28
N TRP A 161 19.61 11.65 -0.88
CA TRP A 161 18.36 11.03 -1.33
C TRP A 161 18.61 9.65 -1.88
N LYS A 162 18.20 8.62 -1.13
CA LYS A 162 18.25 7.23 -1.55
C LYS A 162 16.87 6.64 -1.38
N ALA A 163 16.22 6.34 -2.50
CA ALA A 163 14.82 5.93 -2.49
C ALA A 163 14.56 4.69 -3.34
N LYS A 164 13.53 3.95 -2.96
CA LYS A 164 13.08 2.75 -3.67
C LYS A 164 11.58 2.73 -3.83
N VAL A 165 11.14 2.26 -4.99
CA VAL A 165 9.73 2.01 -5.29
C VAL A 165 9.54 0.66 -5.96
N ARG A 166 8.35 0.10 -5.78
CA ARG A 166 7.94 -1.15 -6.42
C ARG A 166 6.44 -1.05 -6.73
N PRO A 167 6.05 -0.58 -7.92
CA PRO A 167 4.67 -0.66 -8.37
C PRO A 167 4.24 -2.12 -8.54
N ASP A 168 2.99 -2.44 -8.17
CA ASP A 168 2.44 -3.78 -8.36
C ASP A 168 2.37 -4.14 -9.85
N LEU A 169 2.07 -3.15 -10.72
CA LEU A 169 2.10 -3.31 -12.15
C LEU A 169 2.61 -2.03 -12.84
N LEU A 170 3.72 -2.14 -13.57
CA LEU A 170 4.30 -1.06 -14.37
C LEU A 170 4.06 -1.30 -15.86
N LEU A 171 3.33 -0.38 -16.49
CA LEU A 171 3.05 -0.35 -17.92
C LEU A 171 3.91 0.72 -18.60
N ASN A 172 3.89 0.78 -19.94
CA ASN A 172 4.62 1.80 -20.67
C ASN A 172 4.17 3.24 -20.38
N SER A 173 2.87 3.46 -20.18
CA SER A 173 2.26 4.77 -19.95
C SER A 173 1.52 4.91 -18.63
N ALA A 174 1.52 3.87 -17.80
CA ALA A 174 0.79 3.86 -16.54
C ALA A 174 1.51 3.05 -15.47
N LEU A 175 1.25 3.37 -14.22
CA LEU A 175 1.55 2.51 -13.07
C LEU A 175 0.26 2.21 -12.34
N ILE A 176 0.13 1.00 -11.82
CA ILE A 176 -1.01 0.56 -11.04
C ILE A 176 -0.50 -0.02 -9.73
N ASP A 177 -1.13 0.40 -8.65
CA ASP A 177 -0.84 -0.11 -7.32
C ASP A 177 -2.14 -0.67 -6.72
N TYR A 178 -2.08 -1.88 -6.16
CA TYR A 178 -3.23 -2.63 -5.69
C TYR A 178 -3.56 -2.26 -4.25
N LYS A 179 -4.84 -2.08 -3.94
CA LYS A 179 -5.27 -1.75 -2.58
C LYS A 179 -6.48 -2.57 -2.17
N THR A 180 -6.33 -3.39 -1.16
CA THR A 180 -7.47 -4.05 -0.51
C THR A 180 -8.23 -3.04 0.35
N PHE A 181 -9.56 -3.12 0.34
CA PHE A 181 -10.44 -2.18 1.02
C PHE A 181 -11.70 -2.86 1.56
N SER A 182 -11.99 -2.69 2.84
CA SER A 182 -13.17 -3.30 3.48
C SER A 182 -14.44 -2.46 3.43
N GLY A 183 -14.35 -1.23 2.88
CA GLY A 183 -15.50 -0.30 2.73
C GLY A 183 -16.21 -0.42 1.38
N ASP A 184 -17.20 0.44 1.18
CA ASP A 184 -17.81 0.60 -0.14
C ASP A 184 -16.89 1.37 -1.10
N LEU A 185 -17.00 1.08 -2.41
CA LEU A 185 -16.17 1.66 -3.46
C LEU A 185 -16.73 2.99 -4.01
N SER A 186 -17.56 3.70 -3.25
CA SER A 186 -18.04 5.03 -3.66
C SER A 186 -16.88 6.03 -3.75
N GLU A 187 -16.98 6.96 -4.70
CA GLU A 187 -15.94 7.95 -4.98
C GLU A 187 -15.48 8.69 -3.71
N SER A 188 -16.43 9.16 -2.88
CA SER A 188 -16.11 9.90 -1.66
C SER A 188 -15.32 9.08 -0.65
N LYS A 189 -15.62 7.77 -0.52
CA LYS A 189 -14.87 6.87 0.37
C LYS A 189 -13.47 6.60 -0.16
N LEU A 190 -13.34 6.40 -1.46
CA LEU A 190 -12.04 6.16 -2.08
C LEU A 190 -11.16 7.42 -2.05
N VAL A 191 -11.72 8.61 -2.32
CA VAL A 191 -10.99 9.89 -2.19
C VAL A 191 -10.48 10.09 -0.77
N ASN A 192 -11.34 9.93 0.24
CA ASN A 192 -10.92 10.04 1.64
C ASN A 192 -9.81 9.02 1.96
N ARG A 193 -9.96 7.78 1.50
CA ARG A 193 -8.93 6.75 1.70
C ARG A 193 -7.59 7.11 1.08
N VAL A 194 -7.60 7.70 -0.13
CA VAL A 194 -6.39 8.17 -0.81
C VAL A 194 -5.68 9.24 0.04
N LEU A 195 -6.42 10.21 0.55
CA LEU A 195 -5.86 11.31 1.35
C LEU A 195 -5.40 10.83 2.74
N ASP A 196 -6.27 10.12 3.47
CA ASP A 196 -5.99 9.65 4.84
C ASP A 196 -4.80 8.68 4.90
N SER A 197 -4.63 7.86 3.85
CA SER A 197 -3.52 6.90 3.78
C SER A 197 -2.28 7.44 3.09
N GLY A 198 -2.31 8.67 2.56
CA GLY A 198 -1.19 9.27 1.83
C GLY A 198 -0.85 8.52 0.52
N TYR A 199 -1.83 7.89 -0.14
CA TYR A 199 -1.59 7.18 -1.39
C TYR A 199 -1.20 8.14 -2.52
N HIS A 200 -1.71 9.37 -2.50
CA HIS A 200 -1.30 10.43 -3.43
C HIS A 200 0.19 10.77 -3.33
N ILE A 201 0.78 10.74 -2.12
CA ILE A 201 2.22 10.92 -1.90
C ILE A 201 3.00 9.71 -2.42
N GLN A 202 2.51 8.49 -2.12
CA GLN A 202 3.11 7.26 -2.62
C GLN A 202 3.20 7.28 -4.14
N MET A 203 2.10 7.62 -4.81
CA MET A 203 2.04 7.57 -6.27
C MET A 203 2.84 8.70 -6.92
N ALA A 204 2.92 9.88 -6.30
CA ALA A 204 3.81 10.95 -6.75
C ALA A 204 5.29 10.54 -6.64
N MET A 205 5.70 9.93 -5.53
CA MET A 205 7.06 9.36 -5.38
C MET A 205 7.35 8.29 -6.43
N TYR A 206 6.36 7.44 -6.74
CA TYR A 206 6.52 6.39 -7.75
C TYR A 206 6.72 7.00 -9.14
N GLN A 207 5.91 8.00 -9.52
CA GLN A 207 6.05 8.71 -10.80
C GLN A 207 7.43 9.37 -10.96
N ASP A 208 7.89 10.09 -9.92
CA ASP A 208 9.18 10.78 -9.91
C ASP A 208 10.32 9.78 -10.12
N ILE A 209 10.38 8.72 -9.31
CA ILE A 209 11.43 7.69 -9.40
C ILE A 209 11.36 6.91 -10.73
N ILE A 210 10.16 6.58 -11.22
CA ILE A 210 10.01 5.93 -12.53
C ILE A 210 10.55 6.86 -13.63
N HIS A 211 10.24 8.16 -13.55
CA HIS A 211 10.76 9.14 -14.50
C HIS A 211 12.30 9.26 -14.42
N GLU A 212 12.85 9.39 -13.23
CA GLU A 212 14.32 9.47 -13.01
C GLU A 212 15.05 8.24 -13.57
N VAL A 213 14.45 7.04 -13.41
CA VAL A 213 15.08 5.78 -13.85
C VAL A 213 14.88 5.51 -15.33
N THR A 214 13.71 5.82 -15.87
CA THR A 214 13.30 5.38 -17.23
C THR A 214 13.19 6.50 -18.25
N GLY A 215 13.22 7.76 -17.82
CA GLY A 215 12.96 8.94 -18.63
C GLY A 215 11.49 9.10 -19.06
N ARG A 216 10.57 8.29 -18.51
CA ARG A 216 9.15 8.28 -18.90
C ARG A 216 8.27 8.74 -17.77
N TRP A 217 7.36 9.64 -18.05
CA TRP A 217 6.24 9.92 -17.17
C TRP A 217 5.12 8.90 -17.36
N VAL A 218 4.50 8.47 -16.28
CA VAL A 218 3.44 7.47 -16.27
C VAL A 218 2.22 7.98 -15.51
N THR A 219 1.02 7.64 -15.99
CA THR A 219 -0.23 7.98 -15.29
C THR A 219 -0.46 7.03 -14.11
N PRO A 220 -0.71 7.56 -12.90
CA PRO A 220 -0.88 6.75 -11.70
C PRO A 220 -2.32 6.28 -11.53
N TYR A 221 -2.50 5.00 -11.21
CA TYR A 221 -3.79 4.38 -10.91
C TYR A 221 -3.71 3.56 -9.62
N LEU A 222 -4.81 3.55 -8.86
CA LEU A 222 -5.05 2.57 -7.80
C LEU A 222 -6.15 1.61 -8.22
N LEU A 223 -5.92 0.32 -8.05
CA LEU A 223 -6.96 -0.70 -8.14
C LEU A 223 -7.44 -1.04 -6.74
N PHE A 224 -8.60 -0.51 -6.37
CA PHE A 224 -9.26 -0.88 -5.12
C PHE A 224 -10.04 -2.19 -5.29
N MET A 225 -9.87 -3.10 -4.34
CA MET A 225 -10.47 -4.42 -4.32
C MET A 225 -11.16 -4.64 -2.98
N GLN A 226 -12.48 -4.87 -3.00
CA GLN A 226 -13.23 -5.11 -1.78
C GLN A 226 -12.88 -6.47 -1.16
N THR A 227 -12.63 -6.47 0.16
CA THR A 227 -12.38 -7.68 0.95
C THR A 227 -13.64 -8.27 1.58
N CYS A 228 -14.81 -7.77 1.22
CA CYS A 228 -16.13 -8.26 1.63
C CYS A 228 -17.04 -8.35 0.40
N GLU A 229 -18.12 -9.10 0.52
CA GLU A 229 -19.12 -9.19 -0.55
C GLU A 229 -19.65 -7.79 -0.94
N PRO A 230 -19.80 -7.54 -2.25
CA PRO A 230 -19.73 -8.47 -3.39
C PRO A 230 -18.32 -8.62 -4.01
N TYR A 231 -17.23 -8.30 -3.30
CA TYR A 231 -15.84 -8.37 -3.77
C TYR A 231 -15.58 -7.53 -5.03
N GLY A 232 -16.20 -6.37 -5.08
CA GLY A 232 -16.10 -5.45 -6.21
C GLY A 232 -14.67 -4.94 -6.41
N ILE A 233 -14.37 -4.53 -7.64
CA ILE A 233 -13.11 -3.87 -7.99
C ILE A 233 -13.39 -2.49 -8.58
N GLN A 234 -12.53 -1.51 -8.30
CA GLN A 234 -12.65 -0.17 -8.85
C GLN A 234 -11.28 0.41 -9.17
N MET A 235 -11.04 0.72 -10.45
CA MET A 235 -9.86 1.49 -10.87
C MET A 235 -10.10 2.98 -10.65
N MET A 236 -9.14 3.65 -10.00
CA MET A 236 -9.16 5.08 -9.75
C MET A 236 -7.89 5.74 -10.29
N SER A 237 -8.03 6.71 -11.19
CA SER A 237 -6.90 7.54 -11.63
C SER A 237 -6.54 8.57 -10.57
N LEU A 238 -5.26 8.66 -10.24
CA LEU A 238 -4.73 9.70 -9.35
C LEU A 238 -4.04 10.84 -10.10
N ASN A 239 -4.26 10.97 -11.40
CA ASN A 239 -3.62 11.97 -12.25
C ASN A 239 -3.88 13.43 -11.82
N ARG A 240 -4.95 13.68 -11.06
CA ARG A 240 -5.26 15.01 -10.47
C ARG A 240 -4.71 15.18 -9.05
N PHE A 241 -4.27 14.11 -8.42
CA PHE A 241 -3.71 14.12 -7.07
C PHE A 241 -2.18 14.12 -7.06
N CYS A 242 -1.57 13.58 -8.11
CA CYS A 242 -0.14 13.41 -8.26
C CYS A 242 0.38 14.27 -9.42
N TYR A 243 1.57 14.01 -9.97
CA TYR A 243 2.01 14.67 -11.20
C TYR A 243 1.00 14.37 -12.32
N THR A 244 0.44 15.44 -12.90
CA THR A 244 -0.57 15.29 -13.98
C THR A 244 0.13 15.03 -15.29
N ILE A 245 -0.18 13.90 -15.89
CA ILE A 245 0.40 13.43 -17.15
C ILE A 245 -0.64 13.47 -18.26
N ALA A 246 -0.29 14.02 -19.42
CA ALA A 246 -1.06 13.97 -20.64
C ALA A 246 -0.13 13.58 -21.81
N ASP A 247 -0.54 12.62 -22.61
CA ASP A 247 0.22 12.12 -23.77
C ASP A 247 1.68 11.72 -23.45
N GLY A 248 1.93 11.25 -22.21
CA GLY A 248 3.25 10.86 -21.74
C GLY A 248 4.14 12.01 -21.25
N GLU A 249 3.62 13.23 -21.22
CA GLU A 249 4.32 14.43 -20.80
C GLU A 249 3.76 14.97 -19.48
N LEU A 250 4.63 15.55 -18.64
CA LEU A 250 4.24 16.25 -17.43
C LEU A 250 3.58 17.59 -17.78
N VAL A 251 2.32 17.77 -17.42
CA VAL A 251 1.56 19.02 -17.69
C VAL A 251 1.25 19.83 -16.44
N ASN A 252 1.28 19.21 -15.25
CA ASN A 252 1.11 19.92 -13.99
C ASN A 252 1.82 19.18 -12.86
N ASP A 253 2.68 19.89 -12.14
CA ASP A 253 3.41 19.41 -10.95
C ASP A 253 2.99 20.11 -9.64
N ASP A 254 1.99 20.97 -9.71
CA ASP A 254 1.46 21.72 -8.55
C ASP A 254 0.17 21.08 -7.99
N THR A 255 0.19 19.76 -7.84
CA THR A 255 -0.88 18.98 -7.22
C THR A 255 -0.56 18.69 -5.74
N ILE A 256 -1.57 18.29 -4.97
CA ILE A 256 -1.39 17.99 -3.54
C ILE A 256 -0.30 16.94 -3.31
N GLY A 257 -0.36 15.81 -4.02
CA GLY A 257 0.59 14.71 -3.84
C GLY A 257 2.01 15.07 -4.28
N ALA A 258 2.15 15.79 -5.41
CA ALA A 258 3.47 16.24 -5.87
C ALA A 258 4.11 17.25 -4.91
N ARG A 259 3.33 18.18 -4.36
CA ARG A 259 3.81 19.16 -3.36
C ARG A 259 4.22 18.49 -2.05
N GLU A 260 3.35 17.63 -1.50
CA GLU A 260 3.64 16.92 -0.25
C GLU A 260 4.81 15.97 -0.40
N TYR A 261 4.90 15.25 -1.51
CA TYR A 261 6.07 14.40 -1.78
C TYR A 261 7.38 15.20 -1.79
N ARG A 262 7.44 16.32 -2.54
CA ARG A 262 8.64 17.18 -2.58
C ARG A 262 9.00 17.72 -1.21
N MET A 263 8.01 18.21 -0.45
CA MET A 263 8.23 18.69 0.91
C MET A 263 8.81 17.60 1.82
N LEU A 264 8.28 16.39 1.77
CA LEU A 264 8.77 15.28 2.59
C LEU A 264 10.16 14.80 2.15
N LYS A 265 10.46 14.80 0.84
CA LYS A 265 11.79 14.51 0.27
C LYS A 265 12.82 15.52 0.81
N GLU A 266 12.53 16.81 0.73
CA GLU A 266 13.39 17.89 1.25
C GLU A 266 13.57 17.78 2.77
N LEU A 267 12.50 17.57 3.52
CA LEU A 267 12.55 17.38 4.97
C LEU A 267 13.41 16.17 5.36
N HIS A 268 13.31 15.06 4.64
CA HIS A 268 14.15 13.90 4.86
C HIS A 268 15.64 14.21 4.64
N ILE A 269 15.98 14.90 3.56
CA ILE A 269 17.34 15.32 3.26
C ILE A 269 17.90 16.24 4.37
N HIS A 270 17.15 17.27 4.79
CA HIS A 270 17.55 18.16 5.87
C HIS A 270 17.77 17.42 7.20
N CYS A 271 16.88 16.50 7.55
CA CYS A 271 17.06 15.70 8.77
C CYS A 271 18.34 14.83 8.72
N LEU A 272 18.74 14.37 7.53
CA LEU A 272 19.97 13.62 7.34
C LEU A 272 21.21 14.54 7.40
N GLU A 273 21.16 15.73 6.78
CA GLU A 273 22.24 16.72 6.76
C GLU A 273 22.58 17.21 8.18
N ASP A 274 21.55 17.64 8.91
CA ASP A 274 21.69 18.24 10.23
C ASP A 274 21.74 17.18 11.35
N ASN A 275 21.42 15.94 11.05
CA ASN A 275 21.16 14.87 12.01
C ASN A 275 20.19 15.32 13.13
N ASP A 276 19.19 16.13 12.74
CA ASP A 276 18.13 16.63 13.61
C ASP A 276 16.78 16.03 13.22
N TRP A 277 16.04 15.55 14.22
CA TRP A 277 14.81 14.80 14.03
C TRP A 277 13.69 15.37 14.90
N PRO A 278 13.13 16.53 14.51
CA PRO A 278 12.14 17.24 15.32
C PRO A 278 10.81 16.48 15.45
N GLY A 279 10.07 16.81 16.52
CA GLY A 279 8.72 16.29 16.75
C GLY A 279 7.66 16.92 15.86
N SER A 280 6.39 16.58 16.10
CA SER A 280 5.24 17.08 15.31
C SER A 280 4.99 18.57 15.39
N ASP A 281 5.57 19.25 16.39
CA ASP A 281 5.51 20.71 16.56
C ASP A 281 6.19 21.47 15.42
N ILE A 282 7.05 20.84 14.61
CA ILE A 282 7.64 21.42 13.38
C ILE A 282 6.56 21.90 12.39
N PHE A 283 5.39 21.27 12.37
CA PHE A 283 4.30 21.61 11.45
C PHE A 283 3.41 22.77 11.95
N VAL A 284 3.68 23.27 13.15
CA VAL A 284 2.92 24.38 13.77
C VAL A 284 3.81 25.60 13.83
N GLN A 285 3.38 26.70 13.20
CA GLN A 285 4.11 27.98 13.30
C GLN A 285 4.07 28.50 14.74
N PRO A 286 5.21 28.99 15.29
CA PRO A 286 5.21 29.57 16.60
C PRO A 286 4.44 30.92 16.61
N ASP A 287 3.72 31.18 17.69
CA ASP A 287 3.11 32.49 17.96
C ASP A 287 4.18 33.55 18.35
N ASP A 288 3.74 34.79 18.58
CA ASP A 288 4.60 35.91 18.97
C ASP A 288 5.43 35.68 20.27
N LYS A 289 5.06 34.66 21.06
CA LYS A 289 5.74 34.22 22.27
C LYS A 289 6.58 32.97 22.08
N GLY A 290 6.72 32.51 20.82
CA GLY A 290 7.44 31.27 20.47
C GLY A 290 6.73 30.00 20.84
N ARG A 291 5.41 30.02 21.15
CA ARG A 291 4.62 28.83 21.48
C ARG A 291 4.03 28.22 20.21
N ARG A 292 4.14 26.92 20.06
CA ARG A 292 3.56 26.18 18.95
C ARG A 292 2.22 25.56 19.37
N ILE A 293 1.14 26.32 19.16
CA ILE A 293 -0.23 25.91 19.50
C ILE A 293 -0.99 25.67 18.21
N MET A 294 -1.53 24.45 18.04
CA MET A 294 -2.35 24.12 16.88
C MET A 294 -3.75 24.74 17.05
N GLU A 295 -4.14 25.59 16.11
CA GLU A 295 -5.48 26.17 16.01
C GLU A 295 -6.17 25.63 14.75
N PRO A 296 -6.84 24.46 14.84
CA PRO A 296 -7.43 23.84 13.65
C PRO A 296 -8.65 24.63 13.16
N GLU A 297 -8.76 24.76 11.85
CA GLU A 297 -9.97 25.27 11.22
C GLU A 297 -11.10 24.23 11.29
N VAL A 298 -12.33 24.72 11.51
CA VAL A 298 -13.50 23.83 11.45
C VAL A 298 -13.73 23.40 10.00
N PRO A 299 -13.71 22.08 9.70
CA PRO A 299 -13.89 21.62 8.33
C PRO A 299 -15.18 22.13 7.69
N ALA A 300 -15.12 22.53 6.43
CA ALA A 300 -16.27 23.10 5.70
C ALA A 300 -17.52 22.18 5.70
N TYR A 301 -17.34 20.88 5.70
CA TYR A 301 -18.45 19.92 5.79
C TYR A 301 -19.20 19.99 7.13
N ALA A 302 -18.51 20.27 8.24
CA ALA A 302 -19.15 20.43 9.55
C ALA A 302 -19.97 21.72 9.61
N ILE A 303 -19.47 22.81 9.01
CA ILE A 303 -20.20 24.08 8.88
C ILE A 303 -21.45 23.91 7.99
N ASN A 304 -21.32 23.22 6.88
CA ASN A 304 -22.43 22.97 5.96
C ASN A 304 -23.51 22.07 6.55
N LYS A 305 -23.14 21.11 7.38
CA LYS A 305 -24.08 20.24 8.10
C LYS A 305 -24.95 21.03 9.07
N ILE A 306 -24.39 21.99 9.77
CA ILE A 306 -25.11 22.91 10.66
C ILE A 306 -26.07 23.81 9.85
N LYS A 307 -25.65 24.33 8.70
CA LYS A 307 -26.48 25.16 7.82
C LYS A 307 -27.69 24.38 7.28
N GLN A 308 -27.54 23.12 6.90
CA GLN A 308 -28.64 22.27 6.46
C GLN A 308 -29.69 22.02 7.55
N TYR A 309 -29.28 21.87 8.83
CA TYR A 309 -30.22 21.63 9.92
C TYR A 309 -30.95 22.89 10.40
N TYR A 310 -30.37 24.08 10.25
CA TYR A 310 -30.92 25.33 10.80
C TYR A 310 -31.60 26.23 9.76
N PHE A 311 -31.45 26.01 8.47
CA PHE A 311 -31.95 26.87 7.42
C PHE A 311 -32.93 26.18 6.44
N THR A 312 -33.36 24.95 6.74
CA THR A 312 -34.43 24.23 6.02
C THR A 312 -35.68 24.04 6.89
N ALA A 313 -35.86 24.81 7.95
CA ALA A 313 -37.09 24.89 8.76
C ALA A 313 -37.86 26.16 8.46
#